data_2ff91ff64e15258df478c2ad540daf34
#
_entry.id   2ff91ff64e15258df478c2ad540daf34
#
_cell.length_a   1.000
_cell.length_b   1.000
_cell.length_c   1.000
_cell.angle_alpha   90.00
_cell.angle_beta   90.00
_cell.angle_gamma   90.00
#
_symmetry.space_group_name_H-M   'P 1'
#
loop_
_entity.id
_entity.type
_entity.pdbx_description
1 polymer ?
#
loop_
_entity_poly.entity_id
_entity_poly.type
_entity_poly.pdbx_seq_one_letter_code
_entity_poly.pdbx_strand_id
1 'polypeptide(L)'
;MRRVGLVILLVIGSALAIGRPWTTWCPTDWSSAPRVDLAGAFGDVILGGRPFRVGGDALLDYGLHALETPLDHLFYTLRGDRHPLTVTASISASSRDALGDPAFTCFRAIRGSDVWARRPTTYPTQTMADGYPPGAQPPANNEAWRRGSASDGPEWPGGDAVSLELWVSANDQHYVFVLPPFALMKGG
;
A
#
# COMPACT_ATOMS: atom_id res chain seq x y z
N MET A 1 -31.77 -35.11 16.97
CA MET A 1 -30.76 -34.14 17.39
C MET A 1 -29.42 -34.17 16.58
N ARG A 2 -29.05 -35.29 15.90
CA ARG A 2 -27.77 -35.35 15.12
C ARG A 2 -27.74 -34.57 13.78
N ARG A 3 -28.90 -34.26 13.20
CA ARG A 3 -28.93 -33.57 11.86
C ARG A 3 -28.77 -32.05 11.94
N VAL A 4 -29.11 -31.43 13.06
CA VAL A 4 -28.98 -29.97 13.28
C VAL A 4 -27.51 -29.57 13.42
N GLY A 5 -26.71 -30.39 14.11
CA GLY A 5 -25.28 -30.13 14.29
C GLY A 5 -24.47 -30.16 13.00
N LEU A 6 -24.87 -31.01 12.03
CA LEU A 6 -24.19 -31.10 10.73
C LEU A 6 -24.43 -29.87 9.84
N VAL A 7 -25.65 -29.32 9.89
CA VAL A 7 -26.00 -28.11 9.12
C VAL A 7 -25.28 -26.89 9.67
N ILE A 8 -25.14 -26.75 10.98
CA ILE A 8 -24.41 -25.63 11.61
C ILE A 8 -22.92 -25.70 11.28
N LEU A 9 -22.29 -26.89 11.28
CA LEU A 9 -20.89 -27.07 10.89
C LEU A 9 -20.66 -26.77 9.41
N LEU A 10 -21.60 -27.11 8.52
CA LEU A 10 -21.51 -26.77 7.08
C LEU A 10 -21.67 -25.26 6.85
N VAL A 11 -22.55 -24.59 7.57
CA VAL A 11 -22.74 -23.13 7.47
C VAL A 11 -21.52 -22.37 8.00
N ILE A 12 -20.94 -22.81 9.12
CA ILE A 12 -19.71 -22.22 9.68
C ILE A 12 -18.51 -22.50 8.75
N GLY A 13 -18.40 -23.73 8.23
CA GLY A 13 -17.34 -24.09 7.27
C GLY A 13 -17.45 -23.30 5.95
N SER A 14 -18.65 -23.07 5.45
CA SER A 14 -18.89 -22.25 4.28
C SER A 14 -18.61 -20.77 4.54
N ALA A 15 -18.96 -20.25 5.72
CA ALA A 15 -18.64 -18.87 6.11
C ALA A 15 -17.13 -18.64 6.28
N LEU A 16 -16.38 -19.64 6.75
CA LEU A 16 -14.92 -19.60 6.84
C LEU A 16 -14.25 -19.75 5.47
N ALA A 17 -14.85 -20.46 4.53
CA ALA A 17 -14.37 -20.60 3.16
C ALA A 17 -14.69 -19.36 2.28
N ILE A 18 -15.79 -18.66 2.56
CA ILE A 18 -16.20 -17.42 1.87
C ILE A 18 -15.47 -16.19 2.46
N GLY A 19 -14.79 -16.37 3.60
CA GLY A 19 -14.22 -15.29 4.41
C GLY A 19 -12.95 -14.67 3.91
N ARG A 20 -12.74 -14.41 2.59
CA ARG A 20 -11.68 -13.51 2.11
C ARG A 20 -11.77 -12.97 0.66
N PRO A 21 -12.89 -12.67 0.05
CA PRO A 21 -12.86 -12.09 -1.30
C PRO A 21 -12.81 -10.55 -1.36
N TRP A 22 -13.11 -9.85 -0.30
CA TRP A 22 -13.28 -8.38 -0.39
C TRP A 22 -12.05 -7.52 -0.12
N THR A 23 -10.92 -8.11 0.26
CA THR A 23 -9.74 -7.34 0.65
C THR A 23 -8.68 -7.19 -0.44
N THR A 24 -8.90 -7.77 -1.62
CA THR A 24 -7.87 -7.84 -2.68
C THR A 24 -8.30 -7.26 -4.03
N TRP A 25 -9.40 -6.54 -4.09
CA TRP A 25 -9.85 -6.02 -5.38
C TRP A 25 -9.04 -4.81 -5.81
N CYS A 26 -8.01 -5.09 -6.58
CA CYS A 26 -7.48 -4.12 -7.51
C CYS A 26 -8.43 -4.05 -8.71
N PRO A 27 -8.70 -2.87 -9.26
CA PRO A 27 -9.49 -2.75 -10.47
C PRO A 27 -8.91 -3.63 -11.58
N THR A 28 -9.76 -4.38 -12.29
CA THR A 28 -9.31 -5.30 -13.36
C THR A 28 -9.24 -4.63 -14.72
N ASP A 29 -9.82 -3.46 -14.86
CA ASP A 29 -10.03 -2.72 -16.12
C ASP A 29 -8.95 -1.66 -16.42
N TRP A 30 -7.85 -1.68 -15.69
CA TRP A 30 -6.74 -0.73 -15.89
C TRP A 30 -5.69 -1.20 -16.93
N SER A 31 -6.02 -2.17 -17.75
CA SER A 31 -5.12 -2.66 -18.80
C SER A 31 -4.75 -1.59 -19.84
N SER A 32 -5.58 -0.56 -19.99
CA SER A 32 -5.36 0.60 -20.87
C SER A 32 -4.70 1.79 -20.17
N ALA A 33 -4.47 1.74 -18.86
CA ALA A 33 -3.84 2.84 -18.13
C ALA A 33 -2.38 3.01 -18.58
N PRO A 34 -1.91 4.24 -18.79
CA PRO A 34 -0.51 4.51 -19.09
C PRO A 34 0.41 3.91 -18.01
N ARG A 35 1.40 3.16 -18.47
CA ARG A 35 2.47 2.63 -17.61
C ARG A 35 3.66 3.58 -17.66
N VAL A 36 4.16 3.93 -16.49
CA VAL A 36 5.29 4.84 -16.32
C VAL A 36 6.36 4.11 -15.52
N ASP A 37 7.47 3.77 -16.18
CA ASP A 37 8.62 3.14 -15.54
C ASP A 37 9.42 4.21 -14.77
N LEU A 38 9.59 4.00 -13.47
CA LEU A 38 10.42 4.85 -12.64
C LEU A 38 11.87 4.39 -12.68
N ALA A 39 12.81 5.33 -12.68
CA ALA A 39 14.24 5.01 -12.70
C ALA A 39 14.77 4.49 -11.35
N GLY A 40 14.00 4.62 -10.27
CA GLY A 40 14.37 4.22 -8.92
C GLY A 40 13.14 4.07 -8.02
N ALA A 41 13.37 3.95 -6.72
CA ALA A 41 12.30 3.88 -5.72
C ALA A 41 11.40 5.12 -5.74
N PHE A 42 11.94 6.27 -6.20
CA PHE A 42 11.22 7.51 -6.43
C PHE A 42 11.60 8.10 -7.78
N GLY A 43 10.64 8.71 -8.46
CA GLY A 43 10.85 9.38 -9.74
C GLY A 43 9.96 10.61 -9.90
N ASP A 44 10.49 11.61 -10.61
CA ASP A 44 9.73 12.79 -11.00
C ASP A 44 9.00 12.50 -12.32
N VAL A 45 7.71 12.79 -12.35
CA VAL A 45 6.81 12.48 -13.47
C VAL A 45 5.91 13.68 -13.78
N ILE A 46 5.45 13.75 -15.02
CA ILE A 46 4.48 14.75 -15.44
C ILE A 46 3.13 14.08 -15.64
N LEU A 47 2.14 14.46 -14.85
CA LEU A 47 0.78 13.95 -14.93
C LEU A 47 -0.18 15.09 -15.25
N GLY A 48 -0.88 14.99 -16.37
CA GLY A 48 -1.80 16.07 -16.79
C GLY A 48 -1.10 17.43 -16.93
N GLY A 49 0.17 17.45 -17.35
CA GLY A 49 0.99 18.67 -17.50
C GLY A 49 1.55 19.24 -16.19
N ARG A 50 1.39 18.55 -15.05
CA ARG A 50 1.88 18.99 -13.74
C ARG A 50 2.99 18.06 -13.24
N PRO A 51 4.04 18.59 -12.59
CA PRO A 51 5.10 17.79 -12.01
C PRO A 51 4.67 17.16 -10.69
N PHE A 52 4.95 15.87 -10.55
CA PHE A 52 4.77 15.08 -9.33
C PHE A 52 6.04 14.28 -9.07
N ARG A 53 6.26 13.94 -7.82
CA ARG A 53 7.20 12.92 -7.41
C ARG A 53 6.45 11.72 -6.87
N VAL A 54 6.66 10.57 -7.47
CA VAL A 54 5.97 9.33 -7.12
C VAL A 54 7.01 8.29 -6.74
N GLY A 55 6.70 7.49 -5.74
CA GLY A 55 7.55 6.39 -5.39
C GLY A 55 6.98 5.52 -4.28
N GLY A 56 7.69 4.45 -3.97
CA GLY A 56 7.29 3.51 -2.97
C GLY A 56 8.41 2.57 -2.57
N ASP A 57 8.12 1.79 -1.57
CA ASP A 57 9.01 0.80 -0.99
C ASP A 57 8.20 -0.41 -0.53
N ALA A 58 8.87 -1.56 -0.43
CA ALA A 58 8.31 -2.76 0.16
C ALA A 58 9.33 -3.39 1.10
N LEU A 59 8.86 -3.77 2.26
CA LEU A 59 9.68 -4.41 3.28
C LEU A 59 8.92 -5.55 3.94
N LEU A 60 9.67 -6.46 4.53
CA LEU A 60 9.12 -7.49 5.40
C LEU A 60 9.03 -6.89 6.80
N ASP A 61 7.81 -6.64 7.23
CA ASP A 61 7.56 -5.98 8.50
C ASP A 61 7.69 -6.98 9.66
N TYR A 62 8.47 -6.65 10.67
CA TYR A 62 8.59 -7.43 11.90
C TYR A 62 7.42 -7.24 12.86
N GLY A 63 6.38 -6.52 12.46
CA GLY A 63 5.14 -6.39 13.22
C GLY A 63 5.25 -5.55 14.50
N LEU A 64 6.33 -4.78 14.66
CA LEU A 64 6.53 -3.91 15.81
C LEU A 64 5.79 -2.56 15.68
N HIS A 65 5.13 -2.32 14.54
CA HIS A 65 4.37 -1.10 14.36
C HIS A 65 3.07 -1.15 15.14
N ALA A 66 3.07 -0.44 16.25
CA ALA A 66 1.91 -0.07 17.05
C ALA A 66 1.01 -1.26 17.46
N LEU A 67 1.56 -2.14 18.29
CA LEU A 67 0.74 -2.97 19.15
C LEU A 67 0.03 -2.03 20.14
N GLU A 68 -1.02 -1.35 19.69
CA GLU A 68 -1.73 -0.34 20.46
C GLU A 68 -2.61 -0.95 21.56
N THR A 69 -2.92 -2.24 21.45
CA THR A 69 -3.79 -2.92 22.42
C THR A 69 -3.21 -4.26 22.89
N PRO A 70 -3.59 -4.72 24.10
CA PRO A 70 -3.25 -6.07 24.59
C PRO A 70 -3.72 -7.20 23.66
N LEU A 71 -4.78 -6.98 22.88
CA LEU A 71 -5.30 -7.93 21.91
C LEU A 71 -4.36 -8.07 20.70
N ASP A 72 -3.73 -6.98 20.28
CA ASP A 72 -2.75 -7.00 19.17
C ASP A 72 -1.53 -7.84 19.59
N HIS A 73 -1.04 -7.69 20.82
CA HIS A 73 0.02 -8.54 21.38
C HIS A 73 -0.37 -10.02 21.40
N LEU A 74 -1.61 -10.34 21.79
CA LEU A 74 -2.08 -11.72 21.80
C LEU A 74 -2.15 -12.28 20.38
N PHE A 75 -2.68 -11.54 19.42
CA PHE A 75 -2.74 -11.96 18.03
C PHE A 75 -1.36 -12.09 17.40
N TYR A 76 -0.42 -11.21 17.72
CA TYR A 76 0.96 -11.31 17.30
C TYR A 76 1.62 -12.59 17.81
N THR A 77 1.49 -12.86 19.12
CA THR A 77 2.03 -14.07 19.75
C THR A 77 1.43 -15.36 19.17
N LEU A 78 0.14 -15.34 18.82
CA LEU A 78 -0.54 -16.49 18.22
C LEU A 78 -0.17 -16.70 16.74
N ARG A 79 0.22 -15.65 16.01
CA ARG A 79 0.64 -15.73 14.60
C ARG A 79 2.08 -16.24 14.42
N GLY A 80 2.89 -16.25 15.49
CA GLY A 80 4.32 -16.56 15.42
C GLY A 80 5.14 -15.43 14.77
N ASP A 81 6.44 -15.68 14.57
CA ASP A 81 7.38 -14.71 13.92
C ASP A 81 7.10 -14.57 12.42
N ARG A 82 5.97 -14.01 12.07
CA ARG A 82 5.60 -13.75 10.69
C ARG A 82 6.03 -12.37 10.29
N HIS A 83 6.65 -12.27 9.13
CA HIS A 83 7.12 -11.02 8.53
C HIS A 83 6.33 -10.76 7.24
N PRO A 84 5.09 -10.27 7.36
CA PRO A 84 4.26 -10.02 6.19
C PRO A 84 4.86 -8.88 5.35
N LEU A 85 4.72 -9.00 4.03
CA LEU A 85 5.08 -7.93 3.12
C LEU A 85 4.21 -6.70 3.39
N THR A 86 4.86 -5.58 3.62
CA THR A 86 4.24 -4.26 3.72
C THR A 86 4.76 -3.38 2.59
N VAL A 87 3.84 -2.75 1.87
CA VAL A 87 4.15 -1.80 0.79
C VAL A 87 3.69 -0.42 1.24
N THR A 88 4.58 0.55 1.13
CA THR A 88 4.28 1.97 1.32
C THR A 88 4.57 2.75 0.06
N ALA A 89 3.78 3.75 -0.24
CA ALA A 89 3.99 4.63 -1.38
C ALA A 89 3.62 6.06 -1.05
N SER A 90 4.20 7.00 -1.78
CA SER A 90 3.87 8.41 -1.68
C SER A 90 3.81 9.06 -3.06
N ILE A 91 2.95 10.07 -3.15
CA ILE A 91 2.90 10.99 -4.27
C ILE A 91 2.94 12.41 -3.71
N SER A 92 3.83 13.25 -4.25
CA SER A 92 3.99 14.63 -3.79
C SER A 92 4.00 15.61 -4.94
N ALA A 93 3.71 16.87 -4.63
CA ALA A 93 3.77 18.00 -5.54
C ALA A 93 4.21 19.26 -4.77
N SER A 94 4.53 20.33 -5.48
CA SER A 94 5.02 21.59 -4.91
C SER A 94 4.04 22.29 -3.96
N SER A 95 2.75 21.95 -4.01
CA SER A 95 1.72 22.48 -3.12
C SER A 95 0.50 21.56 -3.07
N ARG A 96 -0.42 21.82 -2.13
CA ARG A 96 -1.69 21.09 -2.01
C ARG A 96 -2.56 21.25 -3.28
N ASP A 97 -2.61 22.44 -3.84
CA ASP A 97 -3.40 22.72 -5.06
C ASP A 97 -2.78 22.03 -6.29
N ALA A 98 -1.44 21.97 -6.35
CA ALA A 98 -0.74 21.24 -7.40
C ALA A 98 -0.93 19.73 -7.27
N LEU A 99 -0.95 19.21 -6.04
CA LEU A 99 -1.19 17.79 -5.77
C LEU A 99 -2.61 17.37 -6.15
N GLY A 100 -3.62 18.21 -5.87
CA GLY A 100 -5.02 17.84 -6.06
C GLY A 100 -5.46 16.71 -5.11
N ASP A 101 -6.20 15.75 -5.64
CA ASP A 101 -6.71 14.61 -4.88
C ASP A 101 -6.31 13.24 -5.49
N PRO A 102 -5.00 12.92 -5.60
CA PRO A 102 -4.58 11.63 -6.10
C PRO A 102 -4.93 10.54 -5.09
N ALA A 103 -5.33 9.37 -5.60
CA ALA A 103 -5.65 8.22 -4.76
C ALA A 103 -4.88 6.98 -5.22
N PHE A 104 -4.23 6.29 -4.28
CA PHE A 104 -3.73 4.95 -4.53
C PHE A 104 -4.89 3.96 -4.53
N THR A 105 -5.08 3.27 -5.63
CA THR A 105 -6.21 2.35 -5.82
C THR A 105 -5.80 0.89 -5.70
N CYS A 106 -4.54 0.57 -6.03
CA CYS A 106 -3.97 -0.75 -5.89
C CYS A 106 -2.44 -0.69 -5.76
N PHE A 107 -1.89 -1.57 -4.95
CA PHE A 107 -0.48 -1.93 -4.95
C PHE A 107 -0.33 -3.37 -5.40
N ARG A 108 0.63 -3.62 -6.27
CA ARG A 108 1.00 -4.97 -6.71
C ARG A 108 2.49 -5.18 -6.49
N ALA A 109 2.83 -6.22 -5.74
CA ALA A 109 4.20 -6.69 -5.61
C ALA A 109 4.35 -7.97 -6.43
N ILE A 110 5.41 -8.08 -7.19
CA ILE A 110 5.65 -9.15 -8.15
C ILE A 110 7.02 -9.76 -7.87
N ARG A 111 7.03 -11.06 -7.58
CA ARG A 111 8.22 -11.87 -7.37
C ARG A 111 8.20 -13.06 -8.34
N GLY A 112 8.92 -12.97 -9.43
CA GLY A 112 8.84 -13.99 -10.49
C GLY A 112 7.41 -14.16 -11.01
N SER A 113 6.81 -15.33 -10.79
CA SER A 113 5.41 -15.62 -11.14
C SER A 113 4.42 -15.27 -10.03
N ASP A 114 4.88 -15.03 -8.82
CA ASP A 114 4.03 -14.74 -7.67
C ASP A 114 3.62 -13.27 -7.68
N VAL A 115 2.32 -13.03 -7.59
CA VAL A 115 1.75 -11.68 -7.55
C VAL A 115 0.90 -11.52 -6.31
N TRP A 116 1.25 -10.52 -5.51
CA TRP A 116 0.39 -10.04 -4.45
C TRP A 116 -0.19 -8.69 -4.85
N ALA A 117 -1.49 -8.54 -4.68
CA ALA A 117 -2.18 -7.31 -5.03
C ALA A 117 -3.16 -6.92 -3.93
N ARG A 118 -3.15 -5.63 -3.53
CA ARG A 118 -4.01 -5.15 -2.45
C ARG A 118 -4.40 -3.70 -2.65
N ARG A 119 -5.62 -3.37 -2.26
CA ARG A 119 -6.07 -1.98 -2.14
C ARG A 119 -5.41 -1.36 -0.90
N PRO A 120 -4.66 -0.27 -1.04
CA PRO A 120 -4.02 0.36 0.11
C PRO A 120 -5.00 1.20 0.94
N THR A 121 -4.65 1.41 2.19
CA THR A 121 -5.18 2.52 2.98
C THR A 121 -4.50 3.79 2.50
N THR A 122 -5.29 4.77 2.04
CA THR A 122 -4.78 6.09 1.64
C THR A 122 -4.95 7.05 2.80
N TYR A 123 -3.87 7.72 3.17
CA TYR A 123 -3.87 8.72 4.24
C TYR A 123 -4.28 10.10 3.71
N PRO A 124 -4.79 10.99 4.57
CA PRO A 124 -5.07 12.37 4.19
C PRO A 124 -3.84 13.08 3.61
N THR A 125 -4.07 14.05 2.74
CA THR A 125 -3.00 14.93 2.24
C THR A 125 -2.37 15.69 3.40
N GLN A 126 -1.05 15.62 3.49
CA GLN A 126 -0.22 16.35 4.43
C GLN A 126 0.60 17.41 3.69
N THR A 127 0.99 18.45 4.40
CA THR A 127 1.92 19.48 3.90
C THR A 127 3.05 19.66 4.89
N MET A 128 4.13 20.30 4.46
CA MET A 128 5.23 20.66 5.39
C MET A 128 4.71 21.54 6.53
N ALA A 129 3.69 22.36 6.27
CA ALA A 129 3.10 23.22 7.29
C ALA A 129 2.35 22.47 8.40
N ASP A 130 1.80 21.29 8.11
CA ASP A 130 1.00 20.50 9.07
C ASP A 130 1.86 19.99 10.26
N GLY A 131 3.19 19.92 10.12
CA GLY A 131 4.13 19.52 11.18
C GLY A 131 4.67 20.66 12.02
N TYR A 132 4.30 21.92 11.73
CA TYR A 132 4.83 23.09 12.44
C TYR A 132 3.97 23.47 13.64
N PRO A 133 4.58 23.85 14.76
CA PRO A 133 3.84 24.34 15.91
C PRO A 133 3.09 25.63 15.57
N PRO A 134 1.94 25.91 16.23
CA PRO A 134 1.21 27.14 16.04
C PRO A 134 2.09 28.39 16.26
N GLY A 135 2.12 29.30 15.30
CA GLY A 135 2.92 30.53 15.35
C GLY A 135 4.35 30.41 14.78
N ALA A 136 4.81 29.22 14.44
CA ALA A 136 6.05 29.07 13.70
C ALA A 136 5.83 29.41 12.22
N GLN A 137 6.83 30.05 11.59
CA GLN A 137 6.75 30.33 10.16
C GLN A 137 7.04 29.03 9.38
N PRO A 138 6.08 28.54 8.57
CA PRO A 138 6.31 27.35 7.75
C PRO A 138 7.43 27.64 6.73
N PRO A 139 8.14 26.59 6.27
CA PRO A 139 9.16 26.77 5.25
C PRO A 139 8.53 27.33 3.96
N ALA A 140 9.33 28.07 3.19
CA ALA A 140 8.90 28.64 1.90
C ALA A 140 8.46 27.55 0.90
N ASN A 141 8.95 26.32 1.08
CA ASN A 141 8.51 25.16 0.31
C ASN A 141 7.30 24.52 1.00
N ASN A 142 6.12 24.69 0.42
CA ASN A 142 4.87 24.12 0.91
C ASN A 142 4.52 22.81 0.18
N GLU A 143 5.52 21.96 -0.01
CA GLU A 143 5.33 20.65 -0.61
C GLU A 143 4.19 19.89 0.10
N ALA A 144 3.32 19.32 -0.71
CA ALA A 144 2.22 18.50 -0.25
C ALA A 144 2.42 17.06 -0.71
N TRP A 145 2.06 16.11 0.13
CA TRP A 145 2.13 14.69 -0.21
C TRP A 145 0.94 13.91 0.31
N ARG A 146 0.69 12.81 -0.36
CA ARG A 146 -0.25 11.78 0.08
C ARG A 146 0.47 10.44 0.14
N ARG A 147 0.17 9.68 1.16
CA ARG A 147 0.73 8.34 1.38
C ARG A 147 -0.35 7.28 1.24
N GLY A 148 0.09 6.08 0.83
CA GLY A 148 -0.68 4.86 0.88
C GLY A 148 0.13 3.76 1.55
N SER A 149 -0.55 2.83 2.22
CA SER A 149 0.07 1.66 2.81
C SER A 149 -0.82 0.43 2.65
N ALA A 150 -0.21 -0.70 2.40
CA ALA A 150 -0.86 -2.00 2.39
C ALA A 150 0.04 -3.02 3.08
N SER A 151 -0.52 -3.80 3.99
CA SER A 151 0.15 -4.82 4.79
C SER A 151 -0.50 -6.18 4.62
N ASP A 152 -0.05 -7.18 5.39
CA ASP A 152 -0.52 -8.57 5.34
C ASP A 152 -0.27 -9.26 3.99
N GLY A 153 0.80 -8.89 3.31
CA GLY A 153 1.26 -9.58 2.11
C GLY A 153 1.92 -10.92 2.44
N PRO A 154 2.37 -11.65 1.41
CA PRO A 154 3.05 -12.92 1.59
C PRO A 154 4.38 -12.76 2.32
N GLU A 155 4.77 -13.80 3.04
CA GLU A 155 6.08 -13.89 3.69
C GLU A 155 7.12 -14.38 2.68
N TRP A 156 7.56 -13.50 1.83
CA TRP A 156 8.62 -13.83 0.88
C TRP A 156 10.00 -13.80 1.56
N PRO A 157 10.95 -14.62 1.11
CA PRO A 157 12.30 -14.58 1.65
C PRO A 157 12.95 -13.20 1.52
N GLY A 158 13.67 -12.78 2.56
CA GLY A 158 14.50 -11.58 2.47
C GLY A 158 15.62 -11.76 1.44
N GLY A 159 15.91 -10.69 0.69
CA GLY A 159 16.88 -10.71 -0.41
C GLY A 159 16.28 -11.03 -1.77
N ASP A 160 15.04 -11.54 -1.84
CA ASP A 160 14.37 -11.78 -3.12
C ASP A 160 14.13 -10.47 -3.86
N ALA A 161 14.30 -10.51 -5.19
CA ALA A 161 13.99 -9.38 -6.05
C ALA A 161 12.48 -9.25 -6.25
N VAL A 162 11.95 -8.07 -5.96
CA VAL A 162 10.53 -7.73 -6.09
C VAL A 162 10.39 -6.45 -6.91
N SER A 163 9.44 -6.44 -7.84
CA SER A 163 8.98 -5.24 -8.54
C SER A 163 7.68 -4.76 -7.93
N LEU A 164 7.48 -3.44 -7.89
CA LEU A 164 6.23 -2.84 -7.45
C LEU A 164 5.51 -2.16 -8.59
N GLU A 165 4.19 -2.32 -8.62
CA GLU A 165 3.30 -1.50 -9.42
C GLU A 165 2.38 -0.72 -8.47
N LEU A 166 2.40 0.60 -8.61
CA LEU A 166 1.55 1.53 -7.87
C LEU A 166 0.47 2.06 -8.82
N TRP A 167 -0.77 1.74 -8.54
CA TRP A 167 -1.89 2.17 -9.33
C TRP A 167 -2.50 3.42 -8.71
N VAL A 168 -2.49 4.50 -9.46
CA VAL A 168 -2.88 5.84 -8.99
C VAL A 168 -3.96 6.41 -9.88
N SER A 169 -5.02 6.92 -9.27
CA SER A 169 -6.01 7.79 -9.91
C SER A 169 -5.70 9.24 -9.57
N ALA A 170 -5.56 10.09 -10.56
CA ALA A 170 -5.31 11.51 -10.39
C ALA A 170 -5.96 12.30 -11.53
N ASN A 171 -6.72 13.36 -11.23
CA ASN A 171 -7.38 14.21 -12.22
C ASN A 171 -8.23 13.41 -13.23
N ASP A 172 -9.05 12.48 -12.75
CA ASP A 172 -9.90 11.58 -13.55
C ASP A 172 -9.13 10.68 -14.53
N GLN A 173 -7.84 10.58 -14.38
CA GLN A 173 -6.97 9.69 -15.15
C GLN A 173 -6.36 8.62 -14.26
N HIS A 174 -6.00 7.51 -14.88
CA HIS A 174 -5.41 6.36 -14.21
C HIS A 174 -3.99 6.15 -14.70
N TYR A 175 -3.07 5.81 -13.79
CA TYR A 175 -1.66 5.59 -14.07
C TYR A 175 -1.16 4.35 -13.34
N VAL A 176 -0.27 3.61 -13.97
CA VAL A 176 0.46 2.49 -13.34
C VAL A 176 1.94 2.86 -13.31
N PHE A 177 2.45 3.18 -12.13
CA PHE A 177 3.88 3.40 -11.93
C PHE A 177 4.55 2.08 -11.63
N VAL A 178 5.61 1.79 -12.36
CA VAL A 178 6.40 0.56 -12.22
C VAL A 178 7.76 0.92 -11.64
N LEU A 179 8.06 0.42 -10.46
CA LEU A 179 9.36 0.59 -9.84
C LEU A 179 10.30 -0.51 -10.33
N PRO A 180 11.60 -0.19 -10.50
CA PRO A 180 12.59 -1.20 -10.83
C PRO A 180 12.65 -2.28 -9.74
N PRO A 181 13.05 -3.50 -10.09
CA PRO A 181 13.24 -4.56 -9.10
C PRO A 181 14.24 -4.15 -8.02
N PHE A 182 13.92 -4.44 -6.77
CA PHE A 182 14.79 -4.23 -5.62
C PHE A 182 14.74 -5.45 -4.69
N ALA A 183 15.78 -5.61 -3.89
CA ALA A 183 15.84 -6.70 -2.93
C ALA A 183 14.96 -6.38 -1.71
N LEU A 184 14.10 -7.32 -1.31
CA LEU A 184 13.32 -7.21 -0.08
C LEU A 184 14.24 -7.13 1.13
N MET A 185 14.10 -6.06 1.88
CA MET A 185 14.78 -5.90 3.17
C MET A 185 13.87 -6.35 4.30
N LYS A 186 14.51 -6.92 5.33
CA LYS A 186 13.82 -7.15 6.59
C LYS A 186 13.80 -5.81 7.34
N GLY A 187 12.61 -5.34 7.69
CA GLY A 187 12.45 -4.21 8.60
C GLY A 187 13.06 -4.56 9.97
N GLY A 188 13.73 -3.61 10.59
CA GLY A 188 14.29 -3.75 11.93
C GLY A 188 13.27 -3.39 13.01
#